data_a33b3538e1ff4511b1d0941e107bb216
#
_entry.id   a33b3538e1ff4511b1d0941e107bb216
#
_cell.length_a   1.000
_cell.length_b   1.000
_cell.length_c   1.000
_cell.angle_alpha   90.00
_cell.angle_beta   90.00
_cell.angle_gamma   90.00
#
_symmetry.space_group_name_H-M   'P 1'
#
loop_
_entity.id
_entity.type
_entity.pdbx_description
1 polymer ?
#
loop_
_entity_poly.entity_id
_entity_poly.type
_entity_poly.pdbx_seq_one_letter_code
_entity_poly.pdbx_strand_id
1 'polypeptide(L)'
;MLINGCATQEAPAEKIPEPITNVPEAEPEPVSETPQDLIPEINNMPTELVAETLPFSWEKDVGSRIVDGSVPFVHGLKDGKARLYYCNSKGILSAISKDGLTFAKESGVRISPGTGFEFQVCDPTIVNLPDGKMRMYYKGANSLNPGPGQSIHKIYSAVSSDGLTFQKEGLRIDSETNGDNGWASVPDAITLPDGRVRIYYVTASGMQHGIGSAISSDGLDFVKEAGIRVPNLVDPALARIADKYVLFAASIDERFAKVPKGIYYVESPDGLDFGEPIAVFQGDNVYDPSVLKIDENTIRVFYGKVVPPQLPAVESHTGKITG
;
A
#
# COMPACT_ATOMS: atom_id res chain seq x y z
N MET A 1 -18.24 -61.20 -21.24
CA MET A 1 -17.16 -62.20 -21.30
C MET A 1 -15.81 -61.46 -21.14
N LEU A 2 -15.13 -61.83 -20.08
CA LEU A 2 -13.76 -61.44 -19.66
C LEU A 2 -13.56 -60.08 -18.99
N ILE A 3 -13.49 -60.19 -17.71
CA ILE A 3 -12.94 -59.32 -16.65
C ILE A 3 -11.40 -59.48 -16.74
N ASN A 4 -10.66 -58.40 -16.67
CA ASN A 4 -9.26 -58.45 -16.28
C ASN A 4 -9.03 -57.43 -15.15
N GLY A 5 -8.74 -57.97 -13.97
CA GLY A 5 -8.34 -57.23 -12.78
C GLY A 5 -6.91 -56.72 -12.92
N CYS A 6 -6.68 -55.56 -12.37
CA CYS A 6 -5.34 -55.01 -12.14
C CYS A 6 -5.04 -55.11 -10.66
N ALA A 7 -4.02 -55.84 -10.33
CA ALA A 7 -3.50 -56.05 -8.97
C ALA A 7 -2.78 -54.81 -8.49
N THR A 8 -3.09 -54.38 -7.30
CA THR A 8 -2.35 -53.34 -6.55
C THR A 8 -1.11 -53.98 -5.93
N GLN A 9 0.06 -53.46 -6.28
CA GLN A 9 1.35 -53.81 -5.69
C GLN A 9 1.62 -52.88 -4.53
N GLU A 10 1.65 -53.40 -3.31
CA GLU A 10 2.07 -52.69 -2.10
C GLU A 10 3.59 -52.47 -2.12
N ALA A 11 3.99 -51.22 -1.83
CA ALA A 11 5.40 -50.86 -1.63
C ALA A 11 5.87 -51.28 -0.22
N PRO A 12 7.11 -51.69 -0.03
CA PRO A 12 7.60 -52.12 1.27
C PRO A 12 7.83 -50.97 2.23
N ALA A 13 7.46 -51.17 3.51
CA ALA A 13 7.61 -50.23 4.61
C ALA A 13 9.10 -49.95 4.92
N GLU A 14 9.47 -48.70 4.94
CA GLU A 14 10.75 -48.18 5.39
C GLU A 14 10.90 -48.28 6.90
N LYS A 15 11.97 -48.90 7.40
CA LYS A 15 12.29 -49.04 8.82
C LYS A 15 12.78 -47.72 9.39
N ILE A 16 12.12 -47.24 10.44
CA ILE A 16 12.55 -46.09 11.28
C ILE A 16 13.73 -46.56 12.13
N PRO A 17 14.87 -45.84 12.16
CA PRO A 17 15.99 -46.16 13.05
C PRO A 17 15.66 -45.72 14.50
N GLU A 18 16.09 -46.58 15.46
CA GLU A 18 15.95 -46.37 16.90
C GLU A 18 16.83 -45.20 17.41
N PRO A 19 16.43 -44.49 18.48
CA PRO A 19 17.22 -43.41 19.00
C PRO A 19 18.45 -43.88 19.76
N ILE A 20 19.59 -43.24 19.46
CA ILE A 20 20.88 -43.50 20.14
C ILE A 20 20.81 -42.84 21.53
N THR A 21 20.72 -43.66 22.56
CA THR A 21 20.93 -43.27 23.96
C THR A 21 22.38 -43.55 24.30
N ASN A 22 23.21 -42.50 24.43
CA ASN A 22 24.39 -42.43 25.28
C ASN A 22 25.13 -41.11 25.02
N VAL A 23 24.82 -40.09 25.84
CA VAL A 23 25.68 -38.91 26.03
C VAL A 23 26.21 -39.01 27.46
N PRO A 24 27.53 -39.02 27.70
CA PRO A 24 28.06 -39.01 29.04
C PRO A 24 27.85 -37.64 29.68
N GLU A 25 27.38 -37.66 30.90
CA GLU A 25 27.20 -36.53 31.83
C GLU A 25 28.58 -35.95 32.15
N ALA A 26 28.79 -34.66 31.87
CA ALA A 26 30.01 -33.93 32.23
C ALA A 26 29.85 -33.39 33.64
N GLU A 27 30.84 -33.67 34.49
CA GLU A 27 30.97 -33.14 35.86
C GLU A 27 31.11 -31.63 35.85
N PRO A 28 30.49 -30.89 36.82
CA PRO A 28 30.62 -29.44 36.90
C PRO A 28 31.97 -28.99 37.43
N GLU A 29 32.64 -28.10 36.72
CA GLU A 29 33.86 -27.43 37.17
C GLU A 29 33.54 -26.43 38.32
N PRO A 30 34.50 -26.18 39.23
CA PRO A 30 34.30 -25.33 40.40
C PRO A 30 34.18 -23.86 40.04
N VAL A 31 33.18 -23.21 40.61
CA VAL A 31 32.88 -21.78 40.47
C VAL A 31 33.99 -20.98 41.13
N SER A 32 34.77 -20.25 40.37
CA SER A 32 35.71 -19.24 40.80
C SER A 32 34.94 -17.97 41.26
N GLU A 33 35.14 -17.56 42.51
CA GLU A 33 34.62 -16.30 43.05
C GLU A 33 35.19 -15.10 42.28
N THR A 34 34.31 -14.30 41.67
CA THR A 34 34.66 -13.03 41.04
C THR A 34 34.60 -11.90 42.04
N PRO A 35 35.53 -10.94 42.01
CA PRO A 35 35.51 -9.78 42.89
C PRO A 35 34.35 -8.82 42.55
N GLN A 36 33.63 -8.38 43.56
CA GLN A 36 32.77 -7.22 43.49
C GLN A 36 33.62 -5.99 43.21
N ASP A 37 33.50 -5.42 41.99
CA ASP A 37 33.87 -4.01 41.81
C ASP A 37 33.20 -3.43 40.56
N LEU A 38 32.50 -2.30 40.79
CA LEU A 38 32.16 -1.24 39.86
C LEU A 38 31.06 -1.55 38.85
N ILE A 39 29.82 -1.38 39.31
CA ILE A 39 28.71 -0.97 38.43
C ILE A 39 28.98 0.51 38.09
N PRO A 40 29.33 0.88 36.83
CA PRO A 40 29.26 2.27 36.42
C PRO A 40 27.78 2.68 36.37
N GLU A 41 27.46 3.80 37.02
CA GLU A 41 26.16 4.44 36.92
C GLU A 41 25.78 4.59 35.41
N ILE A 42 24.77 3.84 34.98
CA ILE A 42 24.11 4.03 33.70
C ILE A 42 23.19 5.26 33.85
N ASN A 43 23.79 6.43 33.98
CA ASN A 43 23.14 7.71 33.86
C ASN A 43 23.76 8.40 32.64
N ASN A 44 23.33 8.01 31.43
CA ASN A 44 23.30 8.76 30.17
C ASN A 44 23.04 7.79 29.02
N MET A 45 21.91 7.10 29.05
CA MET A 45 21.30 6.72 27.78
C MET A 45 20.82 8.03 27.16
N PRO A 46 21.19 8.33 25.90
CA PRO A 46 20.56 9.42 25.20
C PRO A 46 19.07 9.13 25.24
N THR A 47 18.28 10.08 25.71
CA THR A 47 16.84 10.08 25.56
C THR A 47 16.62 9.80 24.06
N GLU A 48 16.03 8.65 23.73
CA GLU A 48 15.63 8.32 22.38
C GLU A 48 14.86 9.55 21.89
N LEU A 49 15.42 10.25 20.91
CA LEU A 49 14.74 11.37 20.26
C LEU A 49 13.48 10.76 19.64
N VAL A 50 12.39 10.79 20.37
CA VAL A 50 11.06 10.54 19.82
C VAL A 50 10.93 11.57 18.71
N ALA A 51 11.07 11.14 17.46
CA ALA A 51 10.99 12.02 16.31
C ALA A 51 9.63 12.72 16.39
N GLU A 52 9.67 14.04 16.65
CA GLU A 52 8.48 14.85 16.82
C GLU A 52 7.58 14.65 15.62
N THR A 53 6.30 14.30 15.84
CA THR A 53 5.32 14.10 14.77
C THR A 53 5.06 15.42 14.05
N LEU A 54 4.82 15.36 12.73
CA LEU A 54 4.52 16.57 11.95
C LEU A 54 3.19 17.17 12.45
N PRO A 55 3.18 18.41 12.93
CA PRO A 55 2.00 19.03 13.52
C PRO A 55 1.09 19.61 12.41
N PHE A 56 0.26 18.77 11.79
CA PHE A 56 -0.71 19.23 10.79
C PHE A 56 -1.96 19.83 11.43
N SER A 57 -2.40 20.97 10.91
CA SER A 57 -3.77 21.46 11.03
C SER A 57 -4.55 21.16 9.76
N TRP A 58 -5.77 20.61 9.87
CA TRP A 58 -6.57 20.15 8.74
C TRP A 58 -7.83 20.97 8.55
N GLU A 59 -8.13 21.34 7.30
CA GLU A 59 -9.35 22.03 6.92
C GLU A 59 -10.00 21.32 5.72
N LYS A 60 -11.32 21.08 5.78
CA LYS A 60 -12.05 20.48 4.68
C LYS A 60 -12.22 21.48 3.55
N ASP A 61 -11.81 21.11 2.34
CA ASP A 61 -12.02 21.92 1.14
C ASP A 61 -13.50 21.88 0.71
N VAL A 62 -14.04 23.02 0.31
CA VAL A 62 -15.45 23.15 -0.10
C VAL A 62 -15.69 22.47 -1.44
N GLY A 63 -16.75 21.67 -1.54
CA GLY A 63 -17.21 21.00 -2.76
C GLY A 63 -16.43 19.75 -3.11
N SER A 64 -16.88 19.05 -4.15
CA SER A 64 -16.23 17.84 -4.67
C SER A 64 -15.25 18.18 -5.77
N ARG A 65 -14.16 17.42 -5.83
CA ARG A 65 -13.13 17.52 -6.91
C ARG A 65 -13.62 16.85 -8.18
N ILE A 66 -14.23 15.69 -8.02
CA ILE A 66 -14.86 14.89 -9.09
C ILE A 66 -16.21 14.38 -8.57
N VAL A 67 -17.20 14.33 -9.44
CA VAL A 67 -18.49 13.64 -9.26
C VAL A 67 -18.58 12.54 -10.30
N ASP A 68 -19.21 11.40 -9.98
CA ASP A 68 -19.26 10.18 -10.77
C ASP A 68 -17.85 9.57 -10.98
N GLY A 69 -17.15 9.44 -9.85
CA GLY A 69 -15.84 8.83 -9.80
C GLY A 69 -15.32 8.77 -8.37
N SER A 70 -14.44 7.83 -8.12
CA SER A 70 -13.84 7.51 -6.81
C SER A 70 -12.40 7.06 -6.99
N VAL A 71 -11.74 6.67 -5.89
CA VAL A 71 -10.38 6.11 -5.90
C VAL A 71 -9.40 7.06 -6.60
N PRO A 72 -9.18 8.25 -6.03
CA PRO A 72 -8.31 9.25 -6.64
C PRO A 72 -6.83 8.88 -6.50
N PHE A 73 -6.06 9.22 -7.53
CA PHE A 73 -4.62 9.42 -7.45
C PHE A 73 -4.27 10.76 -8.10
N VAL A 74 -3.65 11.65 -7.33
CA VAL A 74 -3.28 12.97 -7.83
C VAL A 74 -1.78 13.04 -8.12
N HIS A 75 -1.43 13.52 -9.31
CA HIS A 75 -0.04 13.65 -9.78
C HIS A 75 0.28 15.09 -10.13
N GLY A 76 1.31 15.65 -9.48
CA GLY A 76 1.83 16.97 -9.81
C GLY A 76 2.59 16.93 -11.13
N LEU A 77 2.27 17.85 -12.05
CA LEU A 77 2.92 17.96 -13.36
C LEU A 77 4.04 19.00 -13.34
N LYS A 78 5.00 18.87 -14.26
CA LYS A 78 6.16 19.78 -14.37
C LYS A 78 5.77 21.23 -14.67
N ASP A 79 4.59 21.47 -15.25
CA ASP A 79 4.05 22.80 -15.55
C ASP A 79 3.27 23.43 -14.39
N GLY A 80 3.35 22.83 -13.19
CA GLY A 80 2.68 23.32 -11.98
C GLY A 80 1.20 22.93 -11.88
N LYS A 81 0.65 22.24 -12.87
CA LYS A 81 -0.71 21.67 -12.81
C LYS A 81 -0.73 20.36 -12.03
N ALA A 82 -1.92 19.92 -11.69
CA ALA A 82 -2.17 18.59 -11.13
C ALA A 82 -3.10 17.80 -12.05
N ARG A 83 -2.78 16.52 -12.30
CA ARG A 83 -3.68 15.59 -12.93
C ARG A 83 -4.18 14.59 -11.90
N LEU A 84 -5.49 14.46 -11.81
CA LEU A 84 -6.16 13.50 -10.95
C LEU A 84 -6.64 12.34 -11.82
N TYR A 85 -6.15 11.13 -11.53
CA TYR A 85 -6.66 9.89 -12.07
C TYR A 85 -7.72 9.36 -11.09
N TYR A 86 -8.80 8.78 -11.62
CA TYR A 86 -9.91 8.27 -10.82
C TYR A 86 -10.62 7.14 -11.54
N CYS A 87 -11.42 6.37 -10.83
CA CYS A 87 -12.12 5.22 -11.37
C CYS A 87 -13.63 5.45 -11.45
N ASN A 88 -14.24 4.87 -12.47
CA ASN A 88 -15.67 4.60 -12.53
C ASN A 88 -15.92 3.31 -13.33
N SER A 89 -17.18 3.06 -13.76
CA SER A 89 -17.55 1.84 -14.50
C SER A 89 -16.84 1.70 -15.86
N LYS A 90 -16.23 2.77 -16.39
CA LYS A 90 -15.49 2.74 -17.65
C LYS A 90 -14.03 2.36 -17.50
N GLY A 91 -13.51 2.30 -16.27
CA GLY A 91 -12.11 2.07 -15.94
C GLY A 91 -11.43 3.28 -15.30
N ILE A 92 -10.16 3.49 -15.60
CA ILE A 92 -9.37 4.62 -15.07
C ILE A 92 -9.47 5.81 -16.02
N LEU A 93 -9.91 6.94 -15.51
CA LEU A 93 -10.07 8.22 -16.21
C LEU A 93 -9.13 9.27 -15.61
N SER A 94 -9.14 10.49 -16.16
CA SER A 94 -8.41 11.60 -15.56
C SER A 94 -9.11 12.95 -15.71
N ALA A 95 -8.66 13.89 -14.87
CA ALA A 95 -9.05 15.29 -14.89
C ALA A 95 -7.83 16.15 -14.59
N ILE A 96 -7.78 17.37 -15.14
CA ILE A 96 -6.67 18.31 -15.01
C ILE A 96 -7.08 19.53 -14.20
N SER A 97 -6.17 20.03 -13.37
CA SER A 97 -6.36 21.21 -12.54
C SER A 97 -5.14 22.14 -12.58
N LYS A 98 -5.38 23.46 -12.46
CA LYS A 98 -4.35 24.49 -12.31
C LYS A 98 -4.08 24.83 -10.84
N ASP A 99 -5.04 24.58 -9.97
CA ASP A 99 -5.04 24.99 -8.55
C ASP A 99 -5.12 23.82 -7.56
N GLY A 100 -5.25 22.58 -8.10
CA GLY A 100 -5.46 21.37 -7.30
C GLY A 100 -6.83 21.31 -6.61
N LEU A 101 -7.76 22.21 -6.91
CA LEU A 101 -9.12 22.29 -6.34
C LEU A 101 -10.19 22.12 -7.41
N THR A 102 -10.02 22.79 -8.54
CA THR A 102 -10.99 22.76 -9.64
C THR A 102 -10.46 21.87 -10.74
N PHE A 103 -11.12 20.74 -10.98
CA PHE A 103 -10.70 19.74 -11.97
C PHE A 103 -11.63 19.71 -13.17
N ALA A 104 -11.06 19.81 -14.37
CA ALA A 104 -11.75 19.61 -15.64
C ALA A 104 -11.51 18.19 -16.15
N LYS A 105 -12.58 17.41 -16.36
CA LYS A 105 -12.47 16.03 -16.88
C LYS A 105 -11.81 16.04 -18.28
N GLU A 106 -10.83 15.15 -18.46
CA GLU A 106 -10.16 14.93 -19.74
C GLU A 106 -10.87 13.82 -20.53
N SER A 107 -10.94 13.94 -21.84
CA SER A 107 -11.61 12.95 -22.71
C SER A 107 -10.84 11.63 -22.78
N GLY A 108 -11.56 10.53 -22.99
CA GLY A 108 -11.00 9.18 -23.15
C GLY A 108 -10.75 8.46 -21.81
N VAL A 109 -10.44 7.17 -21.93
CA VAL A 109 -10.15 6.26 -20.81
C VAL A 109 -8.64 5.99 -20.79
N ARG A 110 -8.03 6.05 -19.63
CA ARG A 110 -6.57 5.81 -19.43
C ARG A 110 -6.27 4.32 -19.50
N ILE A 111 -7.00 3.53 -18.70
CA ILE A 111 -6.95 2.05 -18.70
C ILE A 111 -8.39 1.55 -18.76
N SER A 112 -8.73 0.83 -19.81
CA SER A 112 -10.03 0.19 -19.95
C SER A 112 -10.02 -1.20 -19.32
N PRO A 113 -11.16 -1.66 -18.74
CA PRO A 113 -11.36 -3.05 -18.39
C PRO A 113 -11.06 -4.00 -19.57
N GLY A 114 -10.62 -5.19 -19.23
CA GLY A 114 -10.29 -6.25 -20.18
C GLY A 114 -10.95 -7.57 -19.81
N THR A 115 -10.22 -8.66 -19.96
CA THR A 115 -10.66 -10.01 -19.60
C THR A 115 -9.81 -10.59 -18.47
N GLY A 116 -10.25 -11.70 -17.87
CA GLY A 116 -9.51 -12.38 -16.81
C GLY A 116 -9.34 -11.51 -15.58
N PHE A 117 -8.11 -11.35 -15.10
CA PHE A 117 -7.80 -10.55 -13.92
C PHE A 117 -7.80 -9.03 -14.16
N GLU A 118 -8.06 -8.56 -15.35
CA GLU A 118 -8.33 -7.16 -15.66
C GLU A 118 -9.80 -6.90 -16.00
N PHE A 119 -10.72 -7.80 -15.60
CA PHE A 119 -12.16 -7.61 -15.77
C PHE A 119 -12.64 -6.31 -15.09
N GLN A 120 -12.05 -5.96 -13.95
CA GLN A 120 -12.14 -4.65 -13.33
C GLN A 120 -10.73 -4.05 -13.22
N VAL A 121 -10.57 -2.78 -13.55
CA VAL A 121 -9.33 -2.02 -13.38
C VAL A 121 -9.61 -0.75 -12.59
N CYS A 122 -8.76 -0.48 -11.59
CA CYS A 122 -8.88 0.69 -10.70
C CYS A 122 -7.57 0.93 -9.93
N ASP A 123 -7.61 1.79 -8.93
CA ASP A 123 -6.55 2.09 -7.96
C ASP A 123 -5.23 2.48 -8.67
N PRO A 124 -5.23 3.56 -9.49
CA PRO A 124 -4.03 4.00 -10.16
C PRO A 124 -3.05 4.68 -9.22
N THR A 125 -1.75 4.48 -9.46
CA THR A 125 -0.64 5.29 -8.91
C THR A 125 0.41 5.52 -9.99
N ILE A 126 1.14 6.64 -9.96
CA ILE A 126 2.09 7.03 -11.01
C ILE A 126 3.48 7.26 -10.43
N VAL A 127 4.50 6.73 -11.10
CA VAL A 127 5.90 7.13 -10.91
C VAL A 127 6.44 7.74 -12.20
N ASN A 128 7.30 8.75 -12.06
CA ASN A 128 8.05 9.31 -13.18
C ASN A 128 9.28 8.44 -13.47
N LEU A 129 9.50 8.12 -14.75
CA LEU A 129 10.66 7.36 -15.19
C LEU A 129 11.82 8.30 -15.58
N PRO A 130 13.09 7.82 -15.53
CA PRO A 130 14.26 8.63 -15.90
C PRO A 130 14.24 9.14 -17.35
N ASP A 131 13.57 8.43 -18.27
CA ASP A 131 13.41 8.84 -19.68
C ASP A 131 12.31 9.89 -19.91
N GLY A 132 11.68 10.38 -18.81
CA GLY A 132 10.63 11.40 -18.84
C GLY A 132 9.22 10.84 -19.04
N LYS A 133 9.07 9.54 -19.25
CA LYS A 133 7.76 8.89 -19.26
C LYS A 133 7.20 8.72 -17.85
N MET A 134 5.95 8.30 -17.77
CA MET A 134 5.25 7.94 -16.56
C MET A 134 4.88 6.47 -16.60
N ARG A 135 5.05 5.76 -15.50
CA ARG A 135 4.51 4.42 -15.31
C ARG A 135 3.37 4.47 -14.31
N MET A 136 2.22 3.98 -14.73
CA MET A 136 1.06 3.74 -13.85
C MET A 136 1.12 2.31 -13.37
N TYR A 137 0.98 2.12 -12.06
CA TYR A 137 0.57 0.83 -11.50
C TYR A 137 -0.91 0.92 -11.15
N TYR A 138 -1.61 -0.20 -11.30
CA TYR A 138 -3.05 -0.24 -11.06
C TYR A 138 -3.51 -1.64 -10.66
N LYS A 139 -4.60 -1.71 -9.93
CA LYS A 139 -5.25 -2.98 -9.61
C LYS A 139 -6.02 -3.50 -10.81
N GLY A 140 -5.85 -4.79 -11.09
CA GLY A 140 -6.76 -5.61 -11.87
C GLY A 140 -7.46 -6.63 -10.98
N ALA A 141 -8.74 -6.89 -11.24
CA ALA A 141 -9.52 -7.90 -10.52
C ALA A 141 -10.38 -8.74 -11.48
N ASN A 142 -10.62 -10.00 -11.10
CA ASN A 142 -11.40 -10.94 -11.92
C ASN A 142 -12.92 -10.89 -11.65
N SER A 143 -13.36 -10.02 -10.74
CA SER A 143 -14.78 -9.88 -10.34
C SER A 143 -15.07 -8.45 -9.90
N LEU A 144 -16.34 -8.05 -9.95
CA LEU A 144 -16.84 -6.80 -9.34
C LEU A 144 -17.10 -6.93 -7.83
N ASN A 145 -17.09 -8.15 -7.28
CA ASN A 145 -17.28 -8.37 -5.85
C ASN A 145 -16.02 -7.95 -5.09
N PRO A 146 -16.09 -6.98 -4.19
CA PRO A 146 -14.91 -6.42 -3.55
C PRO A 146 -14.35 -7.23 -2.37
N GLY A 147 -15.02 -8.33 -1.97
CA GLY A 147 -14.66 -9.06 -0.76
C GLY A 147 -13.50 -10.05 -0.95
N PRO A 148 -12.62 -10.22 0.05
CA PRO A 148 -11.64 -11.28 0.06
C PRO A 148 -12.28 -12.67 -0.14
N GLY A 149 -11.66 -13.51 -0.98
CA GLY A 149 -12.20 -14.84 -1.35
C GLY A 149 -13.32 -14.80 -2.40
N GLN A 150 -13.84 -13.62 -2.78
CA GLN A 150 -14.83 -13.44 -3.85
C GLN A 150 -14.21 -12.86 -5.12
N SER A 151 -13.04 -12.28 -5.01
CA SER A 151 -12.28 -11.66 -6.08
C SER A 151 -10.79 -11.89 -5.86
N ILE A 152 -10.03 -12.04 -6.93
CA ILE A 152 -8.57 -12.07 -6.91
C ILE A 152 -8.08 -10.73 -7.46
N HIS A 153 -7.26 -10.04 -6.69
CA HIS A 153 -6.68 -8.75 -7.02
C HIS A 153 -5.19 -8.89 -7.31
N LYS A 154 -4.73 -8.33 -8.40
CA LYS A 154 -3.32 -8.32 -8.84
C LYS A 154 -2.92 -6.92 -9.25
N ILE A 155 -1.63 -6.61 -9.21
CA ILE A 155 -1.12 -5.29 -9.61
C ILE A 155 -0.45 -5.41 -10.98
N TYR A 156 -0.86 -4.54 -11.89
CA TYR A 156 -0.40 -4.41 -13.27
C TYR A 156 0.31 -3.07 -13.47
N SER A 157 0.98 -2.91 -14.62
CA SER A 157 1.50 -1.61 -15.03
C SER A 157 1.20 -1.27 -16.47
N ALA A 158 1.27 0.05 -16.74
CA ALA A 158 1.21 0.62 -18.07
C ALA A 158 2.09 1.86 -18.15
N VAL A 159 2.70 2.13 -19.31
CA VAL A 159 3.62 3.25 -19.54
C VAL A 159 2.99 4.29 -20.46
N SER A 160 3.31 5.57 -20.26
CA SER A 160 2.82 6.70 -21.04
C SER A 160 3.88 7.79 -21.16
N SER A 161 3.91 8.48 -22.32
CA SER A 161 4.72 9.69 -22.50
C SER A 161 3.97 11.00 -22.22
N ASP A 162 2.64 10.96 -22.21
CA ASP A 162 1.76 12.14 -22.07
C ASP A 162 0.83 12.10 -20.85
N GLY A 163 0.77 10.94 -20.17
CA GLY A 163 -0.16 10.68 -19.07
C GLY A 163 -1.62 10.55 -19.48
N LEU A 164 -1.89 10.46 -20.78
CA LEU A 164 -3.22 10.34 -21.35
C LEU A 164 -3.42 9.03 -22.11
N THR A 165 -2.38 8.59 -22.83
CA THR A 165 -2.37 7.34 -23.59
C THR A 165 -1.40 6.37 -22.93
N PHE A 166 -1.91 5.27 -22.40
CA PHE A 166 -1.13 4.27 -21.69
C PHE A 166 -1.04 2.96 -22.49
N GLN A 167 0.18 2.44 -22.60
CA GLN A 167 0.45 1.12 -23.13
C GLN A 167 0.65 0.14 -21.97
N LYS A 168 -0.19 -0.90 -21.88
CA LYS A 168 -0.11 -1.94 -20.86
C LYS A 168 1.23 -2.70 -20.96
N GLU A 169 1.88 -2.91 -19.82
CA GLU A 169 3.15 -3.65 -19.70
C GLU A 169 2.95 -5.04 -19.07
N GLY A 170 1.77 -5.31 -18.46
CA GLY A 170 1.40 -6.60 -17.88
C GLY A 170 1.49 -6.65 -16.36
N LEU A 171 1.54 -7.86 -15.82
CA LEU A 171 1.50 -8.18 -14.40
C LEU A 171 2.79 -7.77 -13.66
N ARG A 172 2.65 -7.20 -12.47
CA ARG A 172 3.76 -6.77 -11.59
C ARG A 172 3.78 -7.53 -10.27
N ILE A 173 2.62 -7.67 -9.61
CA ILE A 173 2.50 -8.43 -8.36
C ILE A 173 1.37 -9.45 -8.53
N ASP A 174 1.74 -10.72 -8.46
CA ASP A 174 0.80 -11.85 -8.47
C ASP A 174 0.48 -12.26 -7.04
N SER A 175 -0.71 -11.88 -6.58
CA SER A 175 -1.18 -12.14 -5.22
C SER A 175 -1.39 -13.61 -4.88
N GLU A 176 -1.48 -14.49 -5.88
CA GLU A 176 -1.64 -15.93 -5.66
C GLU A 176 -0.31 -16.63 -5.41
N THR A 177 0.81 -16.08 -5.92
CA THR A 177 2.13 -16.70 -5.85
C THR A 177 3.07 -16.05 -4.85
N ASN A 178 2.81 -14.80 -4.43
CA ASN A 178 3.68 -14.06 -3.52
C ASN A 178 3.24 -14.08 -2.05
N GLY A 179 2.23 -14.89 -1.69
CA GLY A 179 1.75 -15.04 -0.31
C GLY A 179 0.77 -13.95 0.15
N ASP A 180 0.05 -13.29 -0.79
CA ASP A 180 -0.99 -12.31 -0.49
C ASP A 180 -2.40 -12.91 -0.48
N ASN A 181 -2.53 -14.23 -0.56
CA ASN A 181 -3.81 -14.96 -0.54
C ASN A 181 -4.84 -14.45 -1.56
N GLY A 182 -4.39 -14.10 -2.76
CA GLY A 182 -5.25 -13.56 -3.82
C GLY A 182 -5.59 -12.08 -3.65
N TRP A 183 -4.96 -11.34 -2.72
CA TRP A 183 -5.31 -9.96 -2.41
C TRP A 183 -4.11 -9.01 -2.43
N ALA A 184 -3.68 -8.55 -3.61
CA ALA A 184 -2.78 -7.42 -3.80
C ALA A 184 -3.58 -6.26 -4.40
N SER A 185 -3.98 -5.29 -3.58
CA SER A 185 -4.98 -4.26 -3.93
C SER A 185 -4.50 -2.87 -3.55
N VAL A 186 -5.07 -1.86 -4.16
CA VAL A 186 -4.85 -0.44 -3.86
C VAL A 186 -3.35 -0.11 -3.75
N PRO A 187 -2.59 -0.21 -4.86
CA PRO A 187 -1.17 0.12 -4.84
C PRO A 187 -0.94 1.63 -4.71
N ASP A 188 0.09 2.00 -3.96
CA ASP A 188 0.73 3.31 -4.06
C ASP A 188 2.24 3.17 -4.21
N ALA A 189 2.81 3.81 -5.23
CA ALA A 189 4.19 3.63 -5.64
C ALA A 189 5.02 4.89 -5.45
N ILE A 190 6.26 4.71 -4.97
CA ILE A 190 7.23 5.79 -4.84
C ILE A 190 8.57 5.38 -5.43
N THR A 191 9.25 6.33 -6.10
CA THR A 191 10.66 6.18 -6.44
C THR A 191 11.49 6.57 -5.22
N LEU A 192 12.34 5.66 -4.77
CA LEU A 192 13.27 5.87 -3.65
C LEU A 192 14.47 6.72 -4.07
N PRO A 193 15.22 7.31 -3.12
CA PRO A 193 16.40 8.11 -3.43
C PRO A 193 17.50 7.37 -4.23
N ASP A 194 17.56 6.05 -4.11
CA ASP A 194 18.50 5.19 -4.85
C ASP A 194 17.99 4.77 -6.24
N GLY A 195 16.82 5.27 -6.67
CA GLY A 195 16.21 5.00 -7.96
C GLY A 195 15.32 3.75 -8.01
N ARG A 196 15.31 2.92 -6.97
CA ARG A 196 14.37 1.80 -6.88
C ARG A 196 12.94 2.28 -6.73
N VAL A 197 12.00 1.42 -7.11
CA VAL A 197 10.56 1.68 -6.90
C VAL A 197 10.06 0.78 -5.79
N ARG A 198 9.38 1.36 -4.79
CA ARG A 198 8.63 0.61 -3.79
C ARG A 198 7.14 0.83 -4.01
N ILE A 199 6.37 -0.25 -3.97
CA ILE A 199 4.91 -0.23 -3.97
C ILE A 199 4.43 -0.64 -2.59
N TYR A 200 3.61 0.20 -1.95
CA TYR A 200 2.80 -0.15 -0.80
C TYR A 200 1.42 -0.57 -1.30
N TYR A 201 0.84 -1.60 -0.72
CA TYR A 201 -0.44 -2.12 -1.18
C TYR A 201 -1.17 -2.87 -0.08
N VAL A 202 -2.49 -2.95 -0.19
CA VAL A 202 -3.30 -3.74 0.73
C VAL A 202 -3.07 -5.21 0.46
N THR A 203 -2.67 -5.95 1.50
CA THR A 203 -2.40 -7.39 1.46
C THR A 203 -3.20 -8.14 2.52
N ALA A 204 -3.47 -9.42 2.26
CA ALA A 204 -4.08 -10.35 3.21
C ALA A 204 -3.12 -11.53 3.44
N SER A 205 -2.07 -11.33 4.22
CA SER A 205 -1.08 -12.37 4.53
C SER A 205 -1.52 -13.18 5.76
N GLY A 206 -1.95 -14.42 5.53
CA GLY A 206 -2.50 -15.27 6.58
C GLY A 206 -3.78 -14.69 7.19
N MET A 207 -3.79 -14.51 8.51
CA MET A 207 -4.90 -13.86 9.24
C MET A 207 -4.70 -12.34 9.44
N GLN A 208 -3.59 -11.79 8.94
CA GLN A 208 -3.29 -10.36 9.05
C GLN A 208 -3.68 -9.64 7.77
N HIS A 209 -4.41 -8.55 7.94
CA HIS A 209 -4.72 -7.59 6.88
C HIS A 209 -4.03 -6.27 7.20
N GLY A 210 -3.63 -5.55 6.18
CA GLY A 210 -2.96 -4.27 6.33
C GLY A 210 -2.23 -3.88 5.07
N ILE A 211 -1.33 -2.92 5.22
CA ILE A 211 -0.50 -2.42 4.14
C ILE A 211 0.85 -3.13 4.19
N GLY A 212 1.16 -3.89 3.15
CA GLY A 212 2.47 -4.47 2.90
C GLY A 212 3.25 -3.66 1.89
N SER A 213 4.46 -4.14 1.51
CA SER A 213 5.25 -3.52 0.46
C SER A 213 6.01 -4.53 -0.39
N ALA A 214 6.35 -4.11 -1.62
CA ALA A 214 7.26 -4.80 -2.52
C ALA A 214 8.21 -3.80 -3.17
N ILE A 215 9.43 -4.22 -3.48
CA ILE A 215 10.48 -3.37 -4.02
C ILE A 215 11.00 -3.91 -5.34
N SER A 216 11.40 -3.01 -6.24
CA SER A 216 11.95 -3.33 -7.57
C SER A 216 13.10 -2.40 -7.92
N SER A 217 14.12 -2.92 -8.60
CA SER A 217 15.24 -2.14 -9.13
C SER A 217 14.93 -1.46 -10.47
N ASP A 218 13.96 -1.97 -11.23
CA ASP A 218 13.59 -1.51 -12.58
C ASP A 218 12.13 -1.06 -12.70
N GLY A 219 11.35 -1.22 -11.61
CA GLY A 219 9.92 -0.94 -11.58
C GLY A 219 9.07 -1.97 -12.33
N LEU A 220 9.63 -3.10 -12.74
CA LEU A 220 8.94 -4.17 -13.45
C LEU A 220 8.86 -5.48 -12.64
N ASP A 221 10.00 -5.91 -12.10
CA ASP A 221 10.11 -7.12 -11.32
C ASP A 221 10.16 -6.78 -9.83
N PHE A 222 9.08 -7.11 -9.11
CA PHE A 222 8.92 -6.78 -7.69
C PHE A 222 9.16 -7.97 -6.79
N VAL A 223 9.90 -7.74 -5.71
CA VAL A 223 10.10 -8.69 -4.62
C VAL A 223 9.34 -8.18 -3.39
N LYS A 224 8.46 -9.02 -2.83
CA LYS A 224 7.73 -8.70 -1.60
C LYS A 224 8.70 -8.52 -0.45
N GLU A 225 8.55 -7.43 0.28
CA GLU A 225 9.30 -7.18 1.52
C GLU A 225 8.57 -7.86 2.71
N ALA A 226 9.34 -8.44 3.63
CA ALA A 226 8.76 -9.16 4.77
C ALA A 226 8.03 -8.23 5.74
N GLY A 227 6.92 -8.72 6.32
CA GLY A 227 6.13 -8.03 7.32
C GLY A 227 5.04 -7.11 6.76
N ILE A 228 4.20 -6.62 7.67
CA ILE A 228 3.16 -5.62 7.41
C ILE A 228 3.70 -4.26 7.86
N ARG A 229 3.60 -3.26 6.99
CA ARG A 229 4.07 -1.89 7.25
C ARG A 229 3.12 -1.14 8.20
N VAL A 230 1.82 -1.22 7.87
CA VAL A 230 0.77 -0.60 8.67
C VAL A 230 -0.34 -1.64 8.87
N PRO A 231 -0.47 -2.21 10.07
CA PRO A 231 -1.50 -3.20 10.34
C PRO A 231 -2.88 -2.53 10.44
N ASN A 232 -3.91 -3.26 9.96
CA ASN A 232 -5.32 -2.93 10.16
C ASN A 232 -5.84 -1.64 9.50
N LEU A 233 -5.00 -0.87 8.84
CA LEU A 233 -5.40 0.19 7.92
C LEU A 233 -5.27 -0.29 6.49
N VAL A 234 -5.99 0.37 5.57
CA VAL A 234 -6.02 0.03 4.15
C VAL A 234 -5.81 1.29 3.29
N ASP A 235 -5.70 1.11 1.98
CA ASP A 235 -5.66 2.17 0.97
C ASP A 235 -4.49 3.15 1.20
N PRO A 236 -3.24 2.70 0.98
CA PRO A 236 -2.07 3.53 1.21
C PRO A 236 -1.96 4.69 0.21
N ALA A 237 -1.48 5.85 0.69
CA ALA A 237 -1.01 6.96 -0.12
C ALA A 237 0.23 7.57 0.53
N LEU A 238 1.40 7.48 -0.12
CA LEU A 238 2.67 7.87 0.45
C LEU A 238 3.17 9.21 -0.08
N ALA A 239 3.71 10.05 0.81
CA ALA A 239 4.45 11.25 0.46
C ALA A 239 5.78 11.33 1.22
N ARG A 240 6.76 12.03 0.66
CA ARG A 240 7.93 12.53 1.38
C ARG A 240 7.64 13.95 1.82
N ILE A 241 7.57 14.16 3.15
CA ILE A 241 7.28 15.45 3.77
C ILE A 241 8.37 15.72 4.79
N ALA A 242 9.07 16.83 4.64
CA ALA A 242 10.35 17.03 5.27
C ALA A 242 11.25 15.80 4.97
N ASP A 243 11.93 15.23 5.93
CA ASP A 243 12.78 14.05 5.72
C ASP A 243 12.09 12.72 6.06
N LYS A 244 10.76 12.75 6.27
CA LYS A 244 9.98 11.56 6.67
C LYS A 244 9.19 10.98 5.50
N TYR A 245 8.94 9.69 5.58
CA TYR A 245 7.87 9.02 4.84
C TYR A 245 6.57 9.19 5.63
N VAL A 246 5.57 9.78 5.01
CA VAL A 246 4.23 9.98 5.59
C VAL A 246 3.25 9.18 4.75
N LEU A 247 2.67 8.14 5.33
CA LEU A 247 1.73 7.26 4.67
C LEU A 247 0.32 7.57 5.19
N PHE A 248 -0.55 8.02 4.31
CA PHE A 248 -1.98 8.19 4.56
C PHE A 248 -2.69 6.88 4.30
N ALA A 249 -3.72 6.57 5.10
CA ALA A 249 -4.48 5.34 5.00
C ALA A 249 -5.91 5.51 5.51
N ALA A 250 -6.80 4.59 5.11
CA ALA A 250 -8.18 4.58 5.55
C ALA A 250 -8.41 3.57 6.68
N SER A 251 -9.18 3.97 7.70
CA SER A 251 -9.86 3.07 8.62
C SER A 251 -11.30 2.85 8.15
N ILE A 252 -11.61 1.65 7.68
CA ILE A 252 -12.92 1.30 7.11
C ILE A 252 -13.80 0.46 8.05
N ASP A 253 -13.20 -0.20 9.04
CA ASP A 253 -13.88 -0.98 10.08
C ASP A 253 -13.19 -0.80 11.43
N GLU A 254 -13.86 -0.15 12.37
CA GLU A 254 -13.33 0.18 13.70
C GLU A 254 -12.93 -1.05 14.53
N ARG A 255 -13.67 -2.15 14.36
CA ARG A 255 -13.40 -3.41 15.07
C ARG A 255 -12.05 -3.99 14.66
N PHE A 256 -11.65 -3.71 13.43
CA PHE A 256 -10.43 -4.18 12.81
C PHE A 256 -9.29 -3.18 13.02
N ALA A 257 -9.50 -1.91 12.66
CA ALA A 257 -8.50 -0.85 12.72
C ALA A 257 -8.16 -0.42 14.16
N LYS A 258 -9.07 -0.65 15.12
CA LYS A 258 -8.97 -0.19 16.52
C LYS A 258 -8.90 1.34 16.67
N VAL A 259 -9.20 2.05 15.60
CA VAL A 259 -9.41 3.50 15.56
C VAL A 259 -10.72 3.78 14.83
N PRO A 260 -11.41 4.92 15.09
CA PRO A 260 -12.63 5.29 14.39
C PRO A 260 -12.46 5.31 12.87
N LYS A 261 -13.54 5.14 12.13
CA LYS A 261 -13.51 5.29 10.67
C LYS A 261 -13.04 6.68 10.26
N GLY A 262 -12.25 6.75 9.20
CA GLY A 262 -11.70 8.02 8.72
C GLY A 262 -10.41 7.87 7.94
N ILE A 263 -9.77 8.98 7.66
CA ILE A 263 -8.43 9.03 7.07
C ILE A 263 -7.41 9.37 8.16
N TYR A 264 -6.33 8.64 8.16
CA TYR A 264 -5.22 8.73 9.10
C TYR A 264 -3.90 8.89 8.35
N TYR A 265 -2.87 9.31 9.04
CA TYR A 265 -1.49 9.20 8.57
C TYR A 265 -0.61 8.56 9.64
N VAL A 266 0.45 7.93 9.19
CA VAL A 266 1.53 7.35 9.99
C VAL A 266 2.86 7.83 9.44
N GLU A 267 3.86 8.01 10.28
CA GLU A 267 5.18 8.52 9.89
C GLU A 267 6.26 7.44 10.04
N SER A 268 7.26 7.51 9.17
CA SER A 268 8.41 6.61 9.21
C SER A 268 9.68 7.34 8.74
N PRO A 269 10.84 7.10 9.36
CA PRO A 269 12.11 7.64 8.88
C PRO A 269 12.64 6.91 7.64
N ASP A 270 12.29 5.65 7.44
CA ASP A 270 12.85 4.75 6.41
C ASP A 270 11.82 4.19 5.42
N GLY A 271 10.51 4.39 5.70
CA GLY A 271 9.42 3.85 4.93
C GLY A 271 9.17 2.36 5.15
N LEU A 272 9.69 1.78 6.22
CA LEU A 272 9.50 0.37 6.58
C LEU A 272 8.81 0.22 7.93
N ASP A 273 9.27 0.96 8.93
CA ASP A 273 8.71 0.94 10.27
C ASP A 273 7.93 2.24 10.50
N PHE A 274 6.61 2.12 10.58
CA PHE A 274 5.68 3.23 10.75
C PHE A 274 5.18 3.31 12.20
N GLY A 275 5.00 4.54 12.68
CA GLY A 275 4.46 4.84 14.00
C GLY A 275 2.93 4.68 14.09
N GLU A 276 2.37 5.21 15.19
CA GLU A 276 0.94 5.12 15.49
C GLU A 276 0.10 6.01 14.56
N PRO A 277 -1.16 5.61 14.25
CA PRO A 277 -2.06 6.39 13.41
C PRO A 277 -2.49 7.71 14.03
N ILE A 278 -2.34 8.81 13.28
CA ILE A 278 -2.79 10.15 13.63
C ILE A 278 -3.94 10.54 12.70
N ALA A 279 -5.04 11.02 13.25
CA ALA A 279 -6.21 11.35 12.45
C ALA A 279 -5.99 12.59 11.57
N VAL A 280 -6.29 12.48 10.28
CA VAL A 280 -6.55 13.62 9.39
C VAL A 280 -7.97 14.13 9.69
N PHE A 281 -8.93 13.23 9.62
CA PHE A 281 -10.31 13.44 10.05
C PHE A 281 -11.01 12.10 10.25
N GLN A 282 -12.11 12.11 11.02
CA GLN A 282 -12.98 10.96 11.23
C GLN A 282 -14.25 11.11 10.40
N GLY A 283 -14.75 10.02 9.85
CA GLY A 283 -15.97 10.01 9.05
C GLY A 283 -16.23 8.68 8.36
N ASP A 284 -17.51 8.41 8.12
CA ASP A 284 -17.96 7.21 7.41
C ASP A 284 -17.85 7.33 5.89
N ASN A 285 -17.71 6.19 5.22
CA ASN A 285 -17.76 6.07 3.76
C ASN A 285 -16.68 6.91 3.06
N VAL A 286 -15.48 6.97 3.64
CA VAL A 286 -14.29 7.62 3.11
C VAL A 286 -13.19 6.57 2.90
N TYR A 287 -12.57 6.58 1.70
CA TYR A 287 -11.68 5.54 1.22
C TYR A 287 -10.60 6.14 0.31
N ASP A 288 -9.57 5.36 0.03
CA ASP A 288 -8.59 5.59 -1.03
C ASP A 288 -7.99 7.00 -0.98
N PRO A 289 -7.25 7.37 0.09
CA PRO A 289 -6.56 8.66 0.12
C PRO A 289 -5.54 8.78 -1.00
N SER A 290 -5.27 10.02 -1.42
CA SER A 290 -4.16 10.39 -2.29
C SER A 290 -3.65 11.75 -1.90
N VAL A 291 -2.35 11.99 -1.96
CA VAL A 291 -1.74 13.21 -1.42
C VAL A 291 -1.04 14.01 -2.51
N LEU A 292 -1.25 15.33 -2.49
CA LEU A 292 -0.55 16.30 -3.33
C LEU A 292 0.20 17.30 -2.44
N LYS A 293 1.51 17.37 -2.59
CA LYS A 293 2.30 18.46 -2.00
C LYS A 293 2.04 19.74 -2.79
N ILE A 294 1.52 20.77 -2.12
CA ILE A 294 1.23 22.09 -2.71
C ILE A 294 2.48 22.98 -2.61
N ASP A 295 3.04 23.05 -1.41
CA ASP A 295 4.31 23.75 -1.12
C ASP A 295 5.03 23.04 0.04
N GLU A 296 6.07 23.66 0.61
CA GLU A 296 6.88 23.04 1.68
C GLU A 296 6.09 22.75 2.94
N ASN A 297 5.05 23.54 3.24
CA ASN A 297 4.27 23.47 4.47
C ASN A 297 2.81 23.10 4.24
N THR A 298 2.39 22.91 2.98
CA THR A 298 0.99 22.67 2.62
C THR A 298 0.85 21.42 1.77
N ILE A 299 -0.03 20.52 2.19
CA ILE A 299 -0.42 19.34 1.43
C ILE A 299 -1.93 19.30 1.27
N ARG A 300 -2.41 18.57 0.27
CA ARG A 300 -3.83 18.26 0.12
C ARG A 300 -4.01 16.76 0.02
N VAL A 301 -4.92 16.23 0.86
CA VAL A 301 -5.32 14.83 0.87
C VAL A 301 -6.67 14.71 0.19
N PHE A 302 -6.71 14.03 -0.94
CA PHE A 302 -7.92 13.68 -1.69
C PHE A 302 -8.38 12.30 -1.21
N TYR A 303 -9.67 12.03 -1.28
CA TYR A 303 -10.23 10.72 -0.91
C TYR A 303 -11.55 10.46 -1.63
N GLY A 304 -11.89 9.20 -1.79
CA GLY A 304 -13.18 8.77 -2.28
C GLY A 304 -14.26 8.92 -1.20
N LYS A 305 -15.43 9.44 -1.58
CA LYS A 305 -16.63 9.53 -0.75
C LYS A 305 -17.79 8.83 -1.42
N VAL A 306 -18.40 7.84 -0.75
CA VAL A 306 -19.52 7.08 -1.30
C VAL A 306 -20.67 7.07 -0.31
N VAL A 307 -21.71 7.84 -0.60
CA VAL A 307 -22.93 7.94 0.24
C VAL A 307 -24.16 7.70 -0.62
N PRO A 308 -24.65 6.44 -0.72
CA PRO A 308 -25.87 6.14 -1.47
C PRO A 308 -27.07 6.95 -0.98
N PRO A 309 -27.98 7.43 -1.87
CA PRO A 309 -28.02 7.18 -3.32
C PRO A 309 -27.17 8.14 -4.19
N GLN A 310 -26.33 9.00 -3.60
CA GLN A 310 -25.49 9.91 -4.37
C GLN A 310 -24.44 9.13 -5.16
N LEU A 311 -24.01 9.71 -6.29
CA LEU A 311 -22.87 9.18 -7.05
C LEU A 311 -21.59 9.29 -6.23
N PRO A 312 -20.65 8.35 -6.40
CA PRO A 312 -19.32 8.45 -5.82
C PRO A 312 -18.65 9.78 -6.19
N ALA A 313 -17.95 10.38 -5.25
CA ALA A 313 -17.26 11.64 -5.44
C ALA A 313 -15.85 11.60 -4.88
N VAL A 314 -14.97 12.48 -5.36
CA VAL A 314 -13.68 12.79 -4.75
C VAL A 314 -13.80 14.10 -3.99
N GLU A 315 -13.49 14.06 -2.70
CA GLU A 315 -13.39 15.23 -1.82
C GLU A 315 -11.94 15.46 -1.39
N SER A 316 -11.65 16.51 -0.65
CA SER A 316 -10.29 16.73 -0.12
C SER A 316 -10.27 17.54 1.18
N HIS A 317 -9.16 17.43 1.91
CA HIS A 317 -8.75 18.28 3.01
C HIS A 317 -7.38 18.89 2.73
N THR A 318 -7.21 20.15 3.09
CA THR A 318 -5.89 20.81 3.06
C THR A 318 -5.27 20.77 4.45
N GLY A 319 -4.04 20.27 4.53
CA GLY A 319 -3.23 20.21 5.73
C GLY A 319 -2.10 21.23 5.68
N LYS A 320 -1.91 21.98 6.77
CA LYS A 320 -0.77 22.90 6.94
C LYS A 320 0.09 22.43 8.10
N ILE A 321 1.39 22.41 7.90
CA ILE A 321 2.36 22.19 8.98
C ILE A 321 2.38 23.45 9.82
N THR A 322 2.05 23.30 11.11
CA THR A 322 2.05 24.39 12.09
C THR A 322 3.28 24.19 12.98
N GLY A 323 4.34 24.95 12.75
CA GLY A 323 5.56 24.93 13.54
C GLY A 323 6.08 26.31 13.81
#